data_1931ca49b4034f54a99e9c3e5e769a90
#
_entry.id   1931ca49b4034f54a99e9c3e5e769a90
#
_cell.length_a   1.000
_cell.length_b   1.000
_cell.length_c   1.000
_cell.angle_alpha   90.00
_cell.angle_beta   90.00
_cell.angle_gamma   90.00
#
_symmetry.space_group_name_H-M   'P 1'
#
loop_
_entity.id
_entity.type
_entity.pdbx_description
1 polymer ?
#
loop_
_entity_poly.entity_id
_entity_poly.type
_entity_poly.pdbx_seq_one_letter_code
_entity_poly.pdbx_strand_id
1 'polypeptide(L)'
;ELADYKQEILRKTELLREKVAERLADEAKSGFSGAIVDELILKGGQTSPRYAQVDVSVDNRGSVTVVVASGEDAVWVEFGAGVYHNGSPGSSPHPHGAELGMTIGGFGKGNGKKEVWGFYENGELKLSRGTPARMPMALAITTVCNDIQSIAKEVFG
;
A
#
# COMPACT_ATOMS: atom_id res chain seq x y z
N GLU A 1 13.43 -20.37 38.19
CA GLU A 1 12.65 -19.11 38.32
C GLU A 1 13.13 -18.02 37.35
N LEU A 2 14.39 -17.52 37.43
CA LEU A 2 14.87 -16.45 36.54
C LEU A 2 14.96 -16.89 35.07
N ALA A 3 15.40 -18.13 34.83
CA ALA A 3 15.47 -18.71 33.50
C ALA A 3 14.08 -18.91 32.89
N ASP A 4 13.14 -19.35 33.66
CA ASP A 4 11.74 -19.58 33.23
C ASP A 4 11.06 -18.24 32.91
N TYR A 5 11.27 -17.23 33.75
CA TYR A 5 10.79 -15.88 33.51
C TYR A 5 11.35 -15.28 32.23
N LYS A 6 12.65 -15.44 31.98
CA LYS A 6 13.28 -15.00 30.75
C LYS A 6 12.69 -15.69 29.52
N GLN A 7 12.45 -16.99 29.59
CA GLN A 7 11.85 -17.75 28.49
C GLN A 7 10.41 -17.29 28.21
N GLU A 8 9.64 -17.04 29.28
CA GLU A 8 8.28 -16.54 29.13
C GLU A 8 8.23 -15.15 28.46
N ILE A 9 9.12 -14.23 28.82
CA ILE A 9 9.22 -12.91 28.19
C ILE A 9 9.60 -13.06 26.70
N LEU A 10 10.55 -13.90 26.34
CA LEU A 10 10.93 -14.14 24.96
C LEU A 10 9.74 -14.69 24.15
N ARG A 11 9.05 -15.68 24.68
CA ARG A 11 7.86 -16.27 24.06
C ARG A 11 6.76 -15.23 23.83
N LYS A 12 6.48 -14.40 24.83
CA LYS A 12 5.49 -13.32 24.73
C LYS A 12 5.89 -12.24 23.71
N THR A 13 7.19 -11.94 23.64
CA THR A 13 7.72 -10.99 22.65
C THR A 13 7.55 -11.52 21.20
N GLU A 14 7.80 -12.81 21.00
CA GLU A 14 7.56 -13.45 19.70
C GLU A 14 6.08 -13.42 19.33
N LEU A 15 5.21 -13.78 20.26
CA LEU A 15 3.76 -13.73 20.05
C LEU A 15 3.26 -12.32 19.75
N LEU A 16 3.79 -11.30 20.43
CA LEU A 16 3.46 -9.90 20.14
C LEU A 16 3.85 -9.54 18.71
N ARG A 17 5.07 -9.91 18.29
CA ARG A 17 5.56 -9.65 16.95
C ARG A 17 4.68 -10.30 15.87
N GLU A 18 4.27 -11.55 16.08
CA GLU A 18 3.37 -12.27 15.19
C GLU A 18 2.00 -11.57 15.08
N LYS A 19 1.37 -11.27 16.21
CA LYS A 19 0.07 -10.57 16.25
C LYS A 19 0.12 -9.20 15.56
N VAL A 20 1.19 -8.45 15.78
CA VAL A 20 1.39 -7.15 15.11
C VAL A 20 1.51 -7.32 13.59
N ALA A 21 2.28 -8.31 13.15
CA ALA A 21 2.46 -8.57 11.72
C ALA A 21 1.17 -9.07 11.05
N GLU A 22 0.44 -9.97 11.69
CA GLU A 22 -0.87 -10.45 11.21
C GLU A 22 -1.87 -9.30 11.10
N ARG A 23 -1.99 -8.48 12.15
CA ARG A 23 -2.87 -7.31 12.13
C ARG A 23 -2.50 -6.34 11.02
N LEU A 24 -1.21 -6.07 10.82
CA LEU A 24 -0.71 -5.22 9.75
C LEU A 24 -1.06 -5.80 8.36
N ALA A 25 -0.87 -7.10 8.18
CA ALA A 25 -1.19 -7.78 6.93
C ALA A 25 -2.70 -7.73 6.62
N ASP A 26 -3.55 -7.94 7.62
CA ASP A 26 -5.00 -7.90 7.45
C ASP A 26 -5.51 -6.50 7.09
N GLU A 27 -5.01 -5.48 7.76
CA GLU A 27 -5.32 -4.08 7.43
C GLU A 27 -4.85 -3.74 6.00
N ALA A 28 -3.64 -4.13 5.63
CA ALA A 28 -3.10 -3.91 4.30
C ALA A 28 -3.92 -4.64 3.23
N LYS A 29 -4.27 -5.91 3.43
CA LYS A 29 -5.15 -6.69 2.53
C LYS A 29 -6.49 -5.99 2.32
N SER A 30 -7.10 -5.52 3.41
CA SER A 30 -8.35 -4.77 3.36
C SER A 30 -8.20 -3.50 2.52
N GLY A 31 -7.11 -2.77 2.68
CA GLY A 31 -6.83 -1.55 1.94
C GLY A 31 -6.58 -1.76 0.44
N PHE A 32 -5.93 -2.87 0.07
CA PHE A 32 -5.74 -3.25 -1.34
C PHE A 32 -7.00 -3.83 -1.98
N SER A 33 -7.91 -4.38 -1.20
CA SER A 33 -9.13 -5.01 -1.71
C SER A 33 -9.99 -4.02 -2.48
N GLY A 34 -10.36 -4.38 -3.71
CA GLY A 34 -11.16 -3.53 -4.60
C GLY A 34 -10.48 -2.21 -5.02
N ALA A 35 -9.15 -2.12 -4.87
CA ALA A 35 -8.42 -0.95 -5.36
C ALA A 35 -8.44 -0.90 -6.89
N ILE A 36 -8.71 0.28 -7.44
CA ILE A 36 -8.66 0.54 -8.88
C ILE A 36 -7.23 0.99 -9.21
N VAL A 37 -6.59 0.27 -10.13
CA VAL A 37 -5.25 0.61 -10.64
C VAL A 37 -5.34 1.53 -11.85
N ASP A 38 -6.39 1.37 -12.64
CA ASP A 38 -6.57 2.18 -13.82
C ASP A 38 -8.06 2.33 -14.14
N GLU A 39 -8.44 3.50 -14.57
CA GLU A 39 -9.78 3.78 -15.06
C GLU A 39 -9.67 4.19 -16.53
N LEU A 40 -9.81 3.21 -17.43
CA LEU A 40 -9.77 3.44 -18.86
C LEU A 40 -11.05 4.16 -19.31
N ILE A 41 -10.88 5.15 -20.17
CA ILE A 41 -11.97 5.87 -20.81
C ILE A 41 -12.22 5.24 -22.18
N LEU A 42 -13.38 4.64 -22.34
CA LEU A 42 -13.83 3.98 -23.57
C LEU A 42 -14.43 4.98 -24.56
N LYS A 43 -14.61 4.54 -25.80
CA LYS A 43 -15.35 5.29 -26.82
C LYS A 43 -16.78 5.59 -26.31
N GLY A 44 -17.19 6.87 -26.34
CA GLY A 44 -18.47 7.30 -25.79
C GLY A 44 -18.41 7.82 -24.35
N GLY A 45 -17.21 7.92 -23.74
CA GLY A 45 -17.00 8.50 -22.42
C GLY A 45 -17.34 7.58 -21.24
N GLN A 46 -17.67 6.32 -21.51
CA GLN A 46 -17.83 5.33 -20.45
C GLN A 46 -16.45 5.00 -19.85
N THR A 47 -16.42 4.63 -18.57
CA THR A 47 -15.20 4.21 -17.89
C THR A 47 -15.20 2.69 -17.64
N SER A 48 -14.02 2.10 -17.68
CA SER A 48 -13.81 0.70 -17.34
C SER A 48 -12.71 0.60 -16.29
N PRO A 49 -13.04 0.31 -15.02
CA PRO A 49 -12.05 0.16 -13.98
C PRO A 49 -11.30 -1.16 -14.13
N ARG A 50 -9.97 -1.13 -13.95
CA ARG A 50 -9.13 -2.30 -13.75
C ARG A 50 -8.79 -2.39 -12.26
N TYR A 51 -9.14 -3.50 -11.65
CA TYR A 51 -8.85 -3.73 -10.24
C TYR A 51 -7.44 -4.26 -10.02
N ALA A 52 -6.83 -3.83 -8.95
CA ALA A 52 -5.49 -4.24 -8.56
C ALA A 52 -5.44 -5.73 -8.19
N GLN A 53 -4.34 -6.36 -8.58
CA GLN A 53 -3.97 -7.69 -8.14
C GLN A 53 -2.73 -7.57 -7.25
N VAL A 54 -2.97 -7.60 -5.95
CA VAL A 54 -1.93 -7.48 -4.92
C VAL A 54 -2.11 -8.59 -3.90
N ASP A 55 -1.03 -9.30 -3.64
CA ASP A 55 -0.93 -10.26 -2.54
C ASP A 55 -0.20 -9.63 -1.36
N VAL A 56 -0.69 -9.88 -0.15
CA VAL A 56 -0.03 -9.44 1.09
C VAL A 56 0.29 -10.65 1.93
N SER A 57 1.55 -10.82 2.25
CA SER A 57 2.07 -11.95 3.01
C SER A 57 2.90 -11.49 4.20
N VAL A 58 3.02 -12.40 5.18
CA VAL A 58 3.90 -12.24 6.34
C VAL A 58 5.09 -13.18 6.16
N ASP A 59 6.30 -12.63 6.26
CA ASP A 59 7.55 -13.38 6.11
C ASP A 59 8.36 -13.27 7.42
N ASN A 60 8.54 -14.41 8.10
CA ASN A 60 9.31 -14.51 9.33
C ASN A 60 10.77 -14.82 9.04
N ARG A 61 11.66 -13.89 9.37
CA ARG A 61 13.11 -13.98 9.17
C ARG A 61 13.86 -14.01 10.50
N GLY A 62 13.57 -14.99 11.33
CA GLY A 62 14.20 -15.10 12.65
C GLY A 62 13.73 -14.00 13.62
N SER A 63 14.60 -13.06 13.94
CA SER A 63 14.28 -11.95 14.87
C SER A 63 13.42 -10.83 14.25
N VAL A 64 13.22 -10.87 12.94
CA VAL A 64 12.45 -9.85 12.19
C VAL A 64 11.29 -10.52 11.48
N THR A 65 10.12 -9.90 11.53
CA THR A 65 8.97 -10.26 10.71
C THR A 65 8.67 -9.12 9.75
N VAL A 66 8.48 -9.45 8.47
CA VAL A 66 8.25 -8.48 7.40
C VAL A 66 6.87 -8.72 6.82
N VAL A 67 6.09 -7.66 6.64
CA VAL A 67 4.84 -7.71 5.87
C VAL A 67 5.14 -7.17 4.47
N VAL A 68 4.83 -7.97 3.46
CA VAL A 68 5.17 -7.70 2.07
C VAL A 68 3.90 -7.62 1.24
N ALA A 69 3.70 -6.49 0.57
CA ALA A 69 2.72 -6.37 -0.50
C ALA A 69 3.44 -6.63 -1.84
N SER A 70 2.98 -7.59 -2.60
CA SER A 70 3.58 -8.03 -3.86
C SER A 70 2.59 -8.02 -5.02
N GLY A 71 3.10 -7.89 -6.23
CA GLY A 71 2.32 -7.75 -7.46
C GLY A 71 2.67 -6.46 -8.19
N GLU A 72 2.48 -6.45 -9.50
CA GLU A 72 2.81 -5.28 -10.35
C GLU A 72 2.03 -4.02 -9.95
N ASP A 73 0.85 -4.20 -9.38
CA ASP A 73 -0.04 -3.12 -9.03
C ASP A 73 0.21 -2.52 -7.62
N ALA A 74 0.97 -3.21 -6.77
CA ALA A 74 1.17 -2.82 -5.38
C ALA A 74 1.72 -1.39 -5.23
N VAL A 75 2.76 -1.06 -5.98
CA VAL A 75 3.40 0.26 -5.96
C VAL A 75 2.44 1.35 -6.45
N TRP A 76 1.68 1.07 -7.49
CA TRP A 76 0.75 2.05 -8.07
C TRP A 76 -0.42 2.36 -7.15
N VAL A 77 -0.95 1.36 -6.46
CA VAL A 77 -2.03 1.56 -5.47
C VAL A 77 -1.51 2.27 -4.23
N GLU A 78 -0.29 1.95 -3.78
CA GLU A 78 0.30 2.61 -2.62
C GLU A 78 0.59 4.08 -2.90
N PHE A 79 1.29 4.39 -3.99
CA PHE A 79 1.83 5.72 -4.25
C PHE A 79 1.00 6.54 -5.24
N GLY A 80 0.15 5.91 -6.04
CA GLY A 80 -0.57 6.53 -7.14
C GLY A 80 0.30 6.73 -8.39
N ALA A 81 -0.34 6.89 -9.54
CA ALA A 81 0.31 7.17 -10.80
C ALA A 81 -0.58 7.94 -11.76
N GLY A 82 -0.04 8.95 -12.45
CA GLY A 82 -0.71 9.66 -13.53
C GLY A 82 -1.93 10.48 -13.14
N VAL A 83 -2.16 10.72 -11.85
CA VAL A 83 -3.35 11.41 -11.34
C VAL A 83 -3.02 12.84 -10.93
N TYR A 84 -3.93 13.77 -11.22
CA TYR A 84 -3.91 15.12 -10.68
C TYR A 84 -4.20 15.08 -9.16
N HIS A 85 -3.33 15.68 -8.36
CA HIS A 85 -3.42 15.56 -6.91
C HIS A 85 -3.54 16.93 -6.24
N ASN A 86 -4.68 17.23 -5.66
CA ASN A 86 -4.96 18.38 -4.77
C ASN A 86 -4.28 19.71 -5.18
N GLY A 87 -4.26 20.04 -6.46
CA GLY A 87 -3.60 21.23 -6.97
C GLY A 87 -2.08 21.17 -7.02
N SER A 88 -1.48 20.08 -6.55
CA SER A 88 -0.04 19.80 -6.67
C SER A 88 0.18 18.71 -7.71
N PRO A 89 0.33 19.09 -8.98
CA PRO A 89 0.38 18.12 -10.07
C PRO A 89 1.49 17.09 -9.88
N GLY A 90 1.13 15.80 -9.89
CA GLY A 90 2.06 14.70 -9.94
C GLY A 90 2.82 14.37 -8.67
N SER A 91 2.52 14.99 -7.54
CA SER A 91 3.07 14.55 -6.26
C SER A 91 2.18 13.49 -5.62
N SER A 92 2.79 12.41 -5.15
CA SER A 92 2.09 11.44 -4.34
C SER A 92 1.77 12.02 -2.96
N PRO A 93 0.58 11.77 -2.38
CA PRO A 93 0.28 12.14 -1.00
C PRO A 93 0.97 11.23 0.01
N HIS A 94 1.63 10.17 -0.45
CA HIS A 94 2.30 9.20 0.40
C HIS A 94 3.42 9.88 1.19
N PRO A 95 3.53 9.67 2.52
CA PRO A 95 4.53 10.33 3.35
C PRO A 95 5.97 10.07 2.90
N HIS A 96 6.24 8.91 2.30
CA HIS A 96 7.55 8.54 1.75
C HIS A 96 7.64 8.68 0.22
N GLY A 97 6.67 9.32 -0.42
CA GLY A 97 6.64 9.43 -1.88
C GLY A 97 7.87 10.13 -2.45
N ALA A 98 8.29 11.23 -1.84
CA ALA A 98 9.45 12.00 -2.27
C ALA A 98 10.77 11.22 -2.11
N GLU A 99 10.92 10.45 -1.04
CA GLU A 99 12.12 9.64 -0.75
C GLU A 99 12.32 8.53 -1.78
N LEU A 100 11.21 8.00 -2.30
CA LEU A 100 11.21 6.94 -3.33
C LEU A 100 11.16 7.50 -4.75
N GLY A 101 11.30 8.82 -4.92
CA GLY A 101 11.27 9.45 -6.25
C GLY A 101 9.87 9.52 -6.88
N MET A 102 8.81 9.29 -6.12
CA MET A 102 7.41 9.40 -6.56
C MET A 102 6.98 10.87 -6.66
N THR A 103 7.73 11.64 -7.42
CA THR A 103 7.51 13.06 -7.64
C THR A 103 6.95 13.32 -9.05
N ILE A 104 6.61 14.57 -9.33
CA ILE A 104 6.14 15.01 -10.65
C ILE A 104 7.09 14.52 -11.75
N GLY A 105 6.57 13.74 -12.69
CA GLY A 105 7.35 13.18 -13.80
C GLY A 105 8.22 11.97 -13.43
N GLY A 106 8.25 11.53 -12.17
CA GLY A 106 9.01 10.37 -11.73
C GLY A 106 8.37 9.05 -12.16
N PHE A 107 7.07 8.94 -12.01
CA PHE A 107 6.30 7.75 -12.41
C PHE A 107 5.09 8.15 -13.25
N GLY A 108 4.93 7.48 -14.38
CA GLY A 108 3.94 7.81 -15.39
C GLY A 108 4.40 8.95 -16.31
N LYS A 109 3.89 8.97 -17.52
CA LYS A 109 4.26 9.96 -18.57
C LYS A 109 3.57 11.31 -18.42
N GLY A 110 2.82 11.51 -17.36
CA GLY A 110 2.17 12.78 -17.06
C GLY A 110 2.95 13.56 -16.01
N ASN A 111 2.91 14.85 -16.07
CA ASN A 111 3.39 15.73 -15.01
C ASN A 111 2.30 16.02 -13.97
N GLY A 112 1.25 15.18 -13.89
CA GLY A 112 0.11 15.32 -12.99
C GLY A 112 -0.76 16.56 -13.22
N LYS A 113 -0.58 17.27 -14.35
CA LYS A 113 -1.33 18.49 -14.67
C LYS A 113 -2.67 18.22 -15.33
N LYS A 114 -2.91 16.99 -15.78
CA LYS A 114 -4.13 16.64 -16.52
C LYS A 114 -4.86 15.51 -15.77
N GLU A 115 -6.16 15.59 -15.74
CA GLU A 115 -7.02 14.53 -15.19
C GLU A 115 -7.05 13.27 -16.05
N VAL A 116 -6.69 13.41 -17.32
CA VAL A 116 -6.66 12.32 -18.28
C VAL A 116 -5.34 12.34 -19.02
N TRP A 117 -4.74 11.18 -19.16
CA TRP A 117 -3.54 10.97 -19.97
C TRP A 117 -3.75 9.80 -20.95
N GLY A 118 -2.93 9.74 -21.98
CA GLY A 118 -3.05 8.72 -23.01
C GLY A 118 -1.75 7.93 -23.18
N PHE A 119 -1.90 6.65 -23.47
CA PHE A 119 -0.79 5.76 -23.84
C PHE A 119 -1.22 4.84 -24.99
N TYR A 120 -0.24 4.32 -25.71
CA TYR A 120 -0.50 3.37 -26.79
C TYR A 120 -0.29 1.94 -26.27
N GLU A 121 -1.30 1.10 -26.48
CA GLU A 121 -1.26 -0.32 -26.21
C GLU A 121 -1.71 -1.07 -27.47
N ASN A 122 -0.86 -1.95 -28.00
CA ASN A 122 -1.10 -2.69 -29.25
C ASN A 122 -1.44 -1.78 -30.46
N GLY A 123 -0.87 -0.59 -30.50
CA GLY A 123 -1.11 0.39 -31.57
C GLY A 123 -2.39 1.22 -31.42
N GLU A 124 -3.20 0.97 -30.40
CA GLU A 124 -4.39 1.75 -30.06
C GLU A 124 -4.09 2.78 -28.97
N LEU A 125 -4.63 3.98 -29.14
CA LEU A 125 -4.60 5.00 -28.08
C LEU A 125 -5.60 4.63 -26.99
N LYS A 126 -5.10 4.42 -25.77
CA LYS A 126 -5.90 4.28 -24.56
C LYS A 126 -5.85 5.58 -23.75
N LEU A 127 -6.97 5.97 -23.20
CA LEU A 127 -7.08 7.11 -22.28
C LEU A 127 -7.34 6.61 -20.89
N SER A 128 -6.66 7.20 -19.90
CA SER A 128 -6.72 6.79 -18.51
C SER A 128 -6.82 7.99 -17.58
N ARG A 129 -7.49 7.81 -16.46
CA ARG A 129 -7.48 8.74 -15.32
C ARG A 129 -6.35 8.47 -14.35
N GLY A 130 -5.58 7.38 -14.56
CA GLY A 130 -4.48 6.96 -13.69
C GLY A 130 -4.94 6.21 -12.45
N THR A 131 -4.01 6.07 -11.52
CA THR A 131 -4.19 5.31 -10.27
C THR A 131 -4.17 6.25 -9.08
N PRO A 132 -5.29 6.44 -8.36
CA PRO A 132 -5.27 7.23 -7.13
C PRO A 132 -4.45 6.51 -6.04
N ALA A 133 -3.60 7.26 -5.33
CA ALA A 133 -2.87 6.72 -4.20
C ALA A 133 -3.84 6.39 -3.05
N ARG A 134 -3.95 5.13 -2.70
CA ARG A 134 -4.77 4.65 -1.59
C ARG A 134 -3.99 4.42 -0.31
N MET A 135 -2.68 4.30 -0.43
CA MET A 135 -1.73 4.14 0.68
C MET A 135 -2.05 3.00 1.66
N PRO A 136 -2.44 1.80 1.20
CA PRO A 136 -2.91 0.74 2.09
C PRO A 136 -1.86 0.30 3.11
N MET A 137 -0.58 0.24 2.74
CA MET A 137 0.49 -0.10 3.68
C MET A 137 0.74 1.02 4.70
N ALA A 138 0.81 2.27 4.26
CA ALA A 138 1.02 3.41 5.15
C ALA A 138 -0.15 3.58 6.14
N LEU A 139 -1.38 3.40 5.70
CA LEU A 139 -2.56 3.45 6.56
C LEU A 139 -2.62 2.28 7.54
N ALA A 140 -2.29 1.06 7.08
CA ALA A 140 -2.21 -0.12 7.93
C ALA A 140 -1.17 0.06 9.07
N ILE A 141 0.01 0.60 8.74
CA ILE A 141 1.05 0.94 9.73
C ILE A 141 0.48 1.93 10.76
N THR A 142 -0.19 2.99 10.31
CA THR A 142 -0.79 3.99 11.20
C THR A 142 -1.82 3.37 12.14
N THR A 143 -2.70 2.53 11.62
CA THR A 143 -3.73 1.82 12.41
C THR A 143 -3.07 0.94 13.47
N VAL A 144 -2.11 0.10 13.07
CA VAL A 144 -1.43 -0.81 14.00
C VAL A 144 -0.61 -0.07 15.05
N CYS A 145 0.05 1.03 14.70
CA CYS A 145 0.74 1.88 15.68
C CYS A 145 -0.22 2.46 16.72
N ASN A 146 -1.43 2.83 16.33
CA ASN A 146 -2.44 3.31 17.27
C ASN A 146 -2.95 2.19 18.20
N ASP A 147 -3.02 0.97 17.69
CA ASP A 147 -3.53 -0.21 18.42
C ASP A 147 -2.46 -0.94 19.23
N ILE A 148 -1.18 -0.58 19.09
CA ILE A 148 -0.05 -1.34 19.64
C ILE A 148 -0.16 -1.61 21.14
N GLN A 149 -0.68 -0.66 21.91
CA GLN A 149 -0.85 -0.83 23.35
C GLN A 149 -1.93 -1.87 23.68
N SER A 150 -2.99 -1.92 22.88
CA SER A 150 -4.06 -2.93 23.04
C SER A 150 -3.53 -4.33 22.72
N ILE A 151 -2.82 -4.46 21.61
CA ILE A 151 -2.21 -5.72 21.19
C ILE A 151 -1.20 -6.21 22.24
N ALA A 152 -0.39 -5.30 22.79
CA ALA A 152 0.56 -5.65 23.87
C ALA A 152 -0.14 -6.12 25.14
N LYS A 153 -1.24 -5.50 25.54
CA LYS A 153 -2.05 -5.93 26.70
C LYS A 153 -2.64 -7.32 26.52
N GLU A 154 -3.06 -7.68 25.31
CA GLU A 154 -3.56 -9.04 25.05
C GLU A 154 -2.49 -10.12 25.26
N VAL A 155 -1.23 -9.78 25.06
CA VAL A 155 -0.11 -10.73 25.14
C VAL A 155 0.49 -10.77 26.56
N PHE A 156 0.65 -9.61 27.17
CA PHE A 156 1.34 -9.49 28.47
C PHE A 156 0.39 -9.44 29.66
N GLY A 157 -0.88 -9.15 29.42
CA GLY A 157 -1.99 -9.31 30.34
C GLY A 157 -2.23 -8.42 31.39
#